data_513e9755d2c01568e5b9d90f7cf36bb1
#
_entry.id   513e9755d2c01568e5b9d90f7cf36bb1
#
_cell.length_a   1.000
_cell.length_b   1.000
_cell.length_c   1.000
_cell.angle_alpha   90.00
_cell.angle_beta   90.00
_cell.angle_gamma   90.00
#
_symmetry.space_group_name_H-M   'P 1'
#
loop_
_entity.id
_entity.type
_entity.pdbx_description
1 polymer ?
#
loop_
_entity_poly.entity_id
_entity_poly.type
_entity_poly.pdbx_seq_one_letter_code
_entity_poly.pdbx_strand_id
1 'polypeptide(L)'
;MSFEGFPGLPPHVNARISTFMSGDLPPAHRNMGIRPDLWCKEASVGRVLFRWPNDGSRDINDGRVFGGWIAALSDNIVSLCMVTALEP
;
A
#
# COMPACT_ATOMS: atom_id res chain seq x y z
N MET A 1 0.88 -16.52 0.51
CA MET A 1 2.01 -16.31 1.43
C MET A 1 1.52 -15.43 2.58
N SER A 2 1.77 -15.84 3.80
CA SER A 2 1.30 -15.08 4.95
C SER A 2 2.24 -13.94 5.30
N PHE A 3 1.66 -12.86 5.79
CA PHE A 3 2.40 -11.68 6.22
C PHE A 3 2.98 -11.91 7.63
N GLU A 4 4.27 -11.73 7.78
CA GLU A 4 4.97 -11.96 9.05
C GLU A 4 5.12 -10.69 9.89
N GLY A 5 4.74 -9.56 9.36
CA GLY A 5 4.86 -8.28 10.03
C GLY A 5 6.09 -7.49 9.60
N PHE A 6 6.02 -6.18 9.82
CA PHE A 6 7.17 -5.29 9.63
C PHE A 6 7.88 -5.11 10.98
N PRO A 7 9.21 -5.27 11.04
CA PRO A 7 9.94 -5.10 12.31
C PRO A 7 9.80 -3.71 12.92
N GLY A 8 9.56 -2.70 12.08
CA GLY A 8 9.40 -1.32 12.54
C GLY A 8 8.04 -0.99 13.12
N LEU A 9 7.08 -1.92 13.11
CA LEU A 9 5.72 -1.67 13.57
C LEU A 9 5.42 -2.38 14.88
N PRO A 10 4.59 -1.78 15.76
CA PRO A 10 4.09 -2.46 16.95
C PRO A 10 3.25 -3.68 16.58
N PRO A 11 3.19 -4.70 17.45
CA PRO A 11 2.40 -5.91 17.19
C PRO A 11 0.92 -5.64 16.88
N HIS A 12 0.30 -4.68 17.54
CA HIS A 12 -1.12 -4.38 17.30
C HIS A 12 -1.36 -3.80 15.91
N VAL A 13 -0.40 -3.07 15.35
CA VAL A 13 -0.48 -2.54 13.99
C VAL A 13 -0.29 -3.67 12.99
N ASN A 14 0.73 -4.51 13.17
CA ASN A 14 0.94 -5.67 12.30
C ASN A 14 -0.28 -6.58 12.27
N ALA A 15 -0.92 -6.80 13.42
CA ALA A 15 -2.14 -7.62 13.50
C ALA A 15 -3.28 -6.97 12.72
N ARG A 16 -3.43 -5.65 12.81
CA ARG A 16 -4.49 -4.90 12.14
C ARG A 16 -4.40 -4.98 10.62
N ILE A 17 -3.19 -4.99 10.07
CA ILE A 17 -2.97 -4.99 8.62
C ILE A 17 -2.68 -6.38 8.05
N SER A 18 -2.67 -7.43 8.86
CA SER A 18 -2.20 -8.75 8.44
C SER A 18 -3.01 -9.36 7.30
N THR A 19 -4.34 -9.28 7.36
CA THR A 19 -5.22 -9.80 6.30
C THR A 19 -4.94 -9.11 4.96
N PHE A 20 -4.91 -7.81 5.00
CA PHE A 20 -4.64 -6.93 3.88
C PHE A 20 -3.25 -7.20 3.29
N MET A 21 -2.22 -7.27 4.13
CA MET A 21 -0.84 -7.50 3.69
C MET A 21 -0.58 -8.95 3.27
N SER A 22 -1.49 -9.85 3.57
CA SER A 22 -1.44 -11.24 3.08
C SER A 22 -2.12 -11.42 1.72
N GLY A 23 -2.60 -10.32 1.12
CA GLY A 23 -3.18 -10.35 -0.22
C GLY A 23 -4.71 -10.39 -0.25
N ASP A 24 -5.38 -10.43 0.89
CA ASP A 24 -6.84 -10.36 0.96
C ASP A 24 -7.27 -8.89 0.94
N LEU A 25 -7.31 -8.33 -0.25
CA LEU A 25 -7.51 -6.91 -0.47
C LEU A 25 -9.00 -6.55 -0.62
N PRO A 26 -9.39 -5.34 -0.18
CA PRO A 26 -10.76 -4.85 -0.43
C PRO A 26 -11.08 -4.73 -1.92
N PRO A 27 -12.38 -4.74 -2.29
CA PRO A 27 -12.78 -4.64 -3.69
C PRO A 27 -12.20 -3.43 -4.42
N ALA A 28 -12.13 -2.27 -3.77
CA ALA A 28 -11.58 -1.05 -4.39
C ALA A 28 -10.12 -1.25 -4.80
N HIS A 29 -9.31 -1.88 -3.96
CA HIS A 29 -7.91 -2.19 -4.28
C HIS A 29 -7.82 -3.14 -5.46
N ARG A 30 -8.61 -4.22 -5.44
CA ARG A 30 -8.62 -5.19 -6.53
C ARG A 30 -9.03 -4.57 -7.85
N ASN A 31 -10.10 -3.75 -7.82
CA ASN A 31 -10.64 -3.13 -9.04
C ASN A 31 -9.68 -2.11 -9.64
N MET A 32 -8.91 -1.42 -8.81
CA MET A 32 -7.93 -0.43 -9.26
C MET A 32 -6.54 -1.00 -9.49
N GLY A 33 -6.33 -2.26 -9.15
CA GLY A 33 -5.03 -2.89 -9.29
C GLY A 33 -3.99 -2.35 -8.31
N ILE A 34 -4.41 -1.86 -7.15
CA ILE A 34 -3.49 -1.37 -6.11
C ILE A 34 -3.12 -2.54 -5.21
N ARG A 35 -1.82 -2.81 -5.10
CA ARG A 35 -1.28 -3.98 -4.41
C ARG A 35 -0.30 -3.58 -3.30
N PRO A 36 -0.79 -3.03 -2.18
CA PRO A 36 0.11 -2.67 -1.07
C PRO A 36 0.81 -3.88 -0.45
N ASP A 37 0.21 -5.06 -0.53
CA ASP A 37 0.82 -6.32 -0.12
C ASP A 37 2.11 -6.64 -0.89
N LEU A 38 2.22 -6.18 -2.12
CA LEU A 38 3.41 -6.37 -2.96
C LEU A 38 4.33 -5.15 -2.96
N TRP A 39 3.77 -3.94 -2.85
CA TRP A 39 4.50 -2.71 -3.10
C TRP A 39 5.01 -2.02 -1.83
N CYS A 40 4.43 -2.28 -0.66
CA CYS A 40 4.95 -1.73 0.59
C CYS A 40 6.18 -2.51 1.02
N LYS A 41 7.34 -1.87 0.97
CA LYS A 41 8.63 -2.51 1.23
C LYS A 41 9.12 -2.33 2.66
N GLU A 42 8.77 -1.20 3.26
CA GLU A 42 9.16 -0.87 4.63
C GLU A 42 8.03 -0.12 5.30
N ALA A 43 7.87 -0.30 6.61
CA ALA A 43 6.92 0.45 7.40
C ALA A 43 7.42 0.59 8.83
N SER A 44 7.23 1.78 9.36
CA SER A 44 7.39 2.10 10.78
C SER A 44 6.32 3.11 11.14
N VAL A 45 6.19 3.44 12.43
CA VAL A 45 5.12 4.36 12.86
C VAL A 45 5.28 5.71 12.15
N GLY A 46 4.24 6.10 11.40
CA GLY A 46 4.21 7.35 10.67
C GLY A 46 5.02 7.37 9.37
N ARG A 47 5.56 6.22 8.94
CA ARG A 47 6.38 6.16 7.73
C ARG A 47 6.17 4.84 6.99
N VAL A 48 5.89 4.93 5.68
CA VAL A 48 5.83 3.76 4.80
C VAL A 48 6.64 4.05 3.54
N LEU A 49 7.21 3.00 2.95
CA LEU A 49 7.92 3.08 1.69
C LEU A 49 7.28 2.11 0.70
N PHE A 50 6.75 2.66 -0.38
CA PHE A 50 6.18 1.87 -1.48
C PHE A 50 7.12 1.92 -2.67
N ARG A 51 7.20 0.80 -3.35
CA ARG A 51 7.86 0.73 -4.65
C ARG A 51 6.85 0.18 -5.66
N TRP A 52 6.25 1.07 -6.42
CA TRP A 52 5.32 0.70 -7.48
C TRP A 52 6.10 0.40 -8.76
N PRO A 53 5.94 -0.81 -9.35
CA PRO A 53 6.60 -1.13 -10.62
C PRO A 53 5.83 -0.46 -11.77
N ASN A 54 6.39 0.60 -12.32
CA ASN A 54 5.79 1.32 -13.44
C ASN A 54 6.07 0.55 -14.73
N ASP A 55 5.07 -0.19 -15.20
CA ASP A 55 5.16 -1.03 -16.41
C ASP A 55 4.50 -0.39 -17.64
N GLY A 56 4.12 0.87 -17.52
CA GLY A 56 3.46 1.61 -18.61
C GLY A 56 1.94 1.41 -18.66
N SER A 57 1.37 0.52 -17.85
CA SER A 57 -0.07 0.23 -17.89
C SER A 57 -0.95 1.41 -17.44
N ARG A 58 -0.36 2.41 -16.81
CA ARG A 58 -1.06 3.60 -16.32
C ARG A 58 -0.65 4.87 -17.07
N ASP A 59 0.03 4.71 -18.19
CA ASP A 59 0.48 5.85 -19.00
C ASP A 59 -0.65 6.41 -19.86
N ILE A 60 -0.58 7.70 -20.10
CA ILE A 60 -1.39 8.36 -21.12
C ILE A 60 -0.59 8.44 -22.44
N ASN A 61 -1.17 9.05 -23.48
CA ASN A 61 -0.67 8.99 -24.86
C ASN A 61 0.78 9.39 -25.05
N ASP A 62 1.33 10.26 -24.21
CA ASP A 62 2.68 10.77 -24.36
C ASP A 62 3.70 10.14 -23.41
N GLY A 63 3.33 9.02 -22.82
CA GLY A 63 4.21 8.27 -21.90
C GLY A 63 4.22 8.78 -20.48
N ARG A 64 3.41 9.77 -20.15
CA ARG A 64 3.26 10.23 -18.76
C ARG A 64 2.27 9.34 -18.01
N VAL A 65 2.51 9.18 -16.72
CA VAL A 65 1.57 8.44 -15.87
C VAL A 65 0.29 9.24 -15.70
N PHE A 66 -0.85 8.54 -15.80
CA PHE A 66 -2.17 9.13 -15.59
C PHE A 66 -2.27 9.72 -14.17
N GLY A 67 -2.58 11.03 -14.09
CA GLY A 67 -2.60 11.74 -12.81
C GLY A 67 -3.60 11.19 -11.82
N GLY A 68 -4.75 10.70 -12.28
CA GLY A 68 -5.73 10.04 -11.42
C GLY A 68 -5.22 8.78 -10.76
N TRP A 69 -4.34 8.04 -11.46
CA TRP A 69 -3.67 6.88 -10.87
C TRP A 69 -2.73 7.29 -9.74
N ILE A 70 -1.92 8.33 -9.96
CA ILE A 70 -1.01 8.84 -8.93
C ILE A 70 -1.81 9.30 -7.70
N ALA A 71 -2.93 9.97 -7.90
CA ALA A 71 -3.79 10.40 -6.79
C ALA A 71 -4.34 9.20 -6.01
N ALA A 72 -4.83 8.18 -6.70
CA ALA A 72 -5.36 6.97 -6.07
C ALA A 72 -4.29 6.21 -5.29
N LEU A 73 -3.11 6.05 -5.90
CA LEU A 73 -1.98 5.38 -5.23
C LEU A 73 -1.53 6.17 -4.00
N SER A 74 -1.43 7.50 -4.12
CA SER A 74 -1.04 8.37 -3.01
C SER A 74 -2.04 8.31 -1.86
N ASP A 75 -3.33 8.28 -2.14
CA ASP A 75 -4.36 8.13 -1.13
C ASP A 75 -4.18 6.82 -0.35
N ASN A 76 -3.91 5.74 -1.04
CA ASN A 76 -3.66 4.44 -0.42
C ASN A 76 -2.41 4.46 0.48
N ILE A 77 -1.33 5.09 0.02
CA ILE A 77 -0.09 5.20 0.77
C ILE A 77 -0.31 6.02 2.05
N VAL A 78 -0.97 7.16 1.93
CA VAL A 78 -1.26 8.04 3.09
C VAL A 78 -2.15 7.31 4.10
N SER A 79 -3.17 6.61 3.63
CA SER A 79 -4.07 5.85 4.51
C SER A 79 -3.32 4.78 5.31
N LEU A 80 -2.45 4.03 4.66
CA LEU A 80 -1.65 3.02 5.36
C LEU A 80 -0.70 3.68 6.36
N CYS A 81 -0.07 4.78 5.98
CA CYS A 81 0.81 5.53 6.88
C CYS A 81 0.07 5.97 8.15
N MET A 82 -1.16 6.46 8.02
CA MET A 82 -2.00 6.84 9.15
C MET A 82 -2.32 5.65 10.04
N VAL A 83 -2.64 4.49 9.45
CA VAL A 83 -2.94 3.27 10.20
C VAL A 83 -1.75 2.85 11.07
N THR A 84 -0.51 3.05 10.62
CA THR A 84 0.68 2.67 11.40
C THR A 84 0.78 3.44 12.72
N ALA A 85 0.14 4.59 12.83
CA ALA A 85 0.20 5.45 14.01
C ALA A 85 -1.03 5.34 14.93
N LEU A 86 -2.00 4.49 14.59
CA LEU A 86 -3.21 4.35 15.40
C LEU A 86 -2.91 3.59 16.69
N GLU A 87 -3.55 4.06 17.77
CA GLU A 87 -3.46 3.42 19.09
C GLU A 87 -4.16 2.04 19.07
N PRO A 88 -3.79 1.16 19.99
CA PRO A 88 -4.43 -0.14 20.13
C PRO A 88 -5.92 -0.09 20.36
#